data_b2683bad461a78295ed3a836865b6679
#
_entry.id   b2683bad461a78295ed3a836865b6679
#
_cell.length_a   1.000
_cell.length_b   1.000
_cell.length_c   1.000
_cell.angle_alpha   90.00
_cell.angle_beta   90.00
_cell.angle_gamma   90.00
#
_symmetry.space_group_name_H-M   'P 1'
#
loop_
_entity.id
_entity.type
_entity.pdbx_description
1 polymer ?
#
loop_
_entity_poly.entity_id
_entity_poly.type
_entity_poly.pdbx_seq_one_letter_code
_entity_poly.pdbx_strand_id
1 'polypeptide(L)'
;SLVGSEICIRDSYYSYWNTQVHGLTIDSTQSAPNFPDVWAKVSPLIGDLPLVAHNSSFDESCLKAVFHAYGMPYPNYAFYCTCRASRTILGNKLPNHQLQTVAQYCGYNLENHHHALADAEACAQIAIKILNFNL
;
A
#
# COMPACT_ATOMS: atom_id res chain seq x y z
N SER A 1 -8.48 -0.75 -1.04
CA SER A 1 -7.90 -0.56 -2.39
C SER A 1 -7.85 0.89 -2.88
N LEU A 2 -8.64 1.80 -2.27
CA LEU A 2 -8.65 3.22 -2.66
C LEU A 2 -7.32 3.93 -2.38
N VAL A 3 -6.61 3.55 -1.32
CA VAL A 3 -5.33 4.18 -0.96
C VAL A 3 -4.25 3.93 -2.01
N GLY A 4 -4.19 2.75 -2.60
CA GLY A 4 -3.20 2.42 -3.61
C GLY A 4 -3.36 3.20 -4.92
N SER A 5 -4.59 3.49 -5.35
CA SER A 5 -4.86 4.23 -6.58
C SER A 5 -4.65 5.74 -6.44
N GLU A 6 -4.71 6.27 -5.21
CA GLU A 6 -4.61 7.71 -4.95
C GLU A 6 -3.19 8.17 -4.55
N ILE A 7 -2.26 7.23 -4.33
CA ILE A 7 -0.88 7.54 -3.92
C ILE A 7 0.04 7.94 -5.10
N CYS A 8 -0.45 8.04 -6.32
CA CYS A 8 0.30 8.64 -7.43
C CYS A 8 0.41 10.15 -7.25
N ILE A 9 1.24 10.61 -6.31
CA ILE A 9 1.44 12.01 -5.99
C ILE A 9 2.77 12.52 -6.55
N ARG A 10 2.75 13.80 -6.95
CA ARG A 10 3.83 14.47 -7.68
C ARG A 10 5.10 14.79 -6.88
N ASP A 11 5.17 14.48 -5.59
CA ASP A 11 6.16 15.05 -4.68
C ASP A 11 7.36 14.16 -4.38
N SER A 12 7.57 13.13 -5.20
CA SER A 12 8.63 12.16 -4.98
C SER A 12 9.93 12.56 -5.69
N TYR A 13 11.05 12.22 -5.05
CA TYR A 13 12.34 12.24 -5.71
C TYR A 13 12.39 11.13 -6.77
N TYR A 14 12.60 11.52 -8.04
CA TYR A 14 12.70 10.58 -9.15
C TYR A 14 14.15 10.17 -9.37
N SER A 15 14.43 8.88 -9.20
CA SER A 15 15.69 8.28 -9.61
C SER A 15 15.44 7.22 -10.69
N TYR A 16 16.46 6.94 -11.48
CA TYR A 16 16.40 5.87 -12.47
C TYR A 16 15.94 4.53 -11.84
N TRP A 17 16.49 4.20 -10.67
CA TRP A 17 16.15 2.97 -9.96
C TRP A 17 14.70 2.92 -9.49
N ASN A 18 14.18 4.02 -8.94
CA ASN A 18 12.79 4.10 -8.54
C ASN A 18 11.85 3.93 -9.73
N THR A 19 12.15 4.57 -10.86
CA THR A 19 11.36 4.45 -12.09
C THR A 19 11.34 3.00 -12.60
N GLN A 20 12.45 2.25 -12.49
CA GLN A 20 12.49 0.84 -12.87
C GLN A 20 11.57 -0.04 -12.01
N VAL A 21 11.37 0.31 -10.74
CA VAL A 21 10.53 -0.45 -9.82
C VAL A 21 9.05 -0.14 -10.02
N HIS A 22 8.64 1.13 -10.07
CA HIS A 22 7.22 1.52 -10.10
C HIS A 22 6.74 2.05 -11.45
N GLY A 23 7.63 2.24 -12.43
CA GLY A 23 7.29 2.70 -13.77
C GLY A 23 6.83 4.16 -13.88
N LEU A 24 6.81 4.91 -12.76
CA LEU A 24 6.39 6.32 -12.73
C LEU A 24 7.55 7.23 -13.07
N THR A 25 7.31 8.24 -13.90
CA THR A 25 8.27 9.27 -14.29
C THR A 25 7.77 10.65 -13.88
N ILE A 26 8.65 11.66 -13.98
CA ILE A 26 8.25 13.06 -13.77
C ILE A 26 7.07 13.41 -14.70
N ASP A 27 7.14 13.05 -15.96
CA ASP A 27 6.09 13.34 -16.95
C ASP A 27 4.76 12.67 -16.59
N SER A 28 4.79 11.42 -16.09
CA SER A 28 3.58 10.69 -15.71
C SER A 28 2.89 11.24 -14.46
N THR A 29 3.62 11.97 -13.60
CA THR A 29 3.09 12.52 -12.36
C THR A 29 2.97 14.04 -12.35
N GLN A 30 3.42 14.72 -13.40
CA GLN A 30 3.44 16.19 -13.47
C GLN A 30 2.06 16.84 -13.32
N SER A 31 1.00 16.17 -13.79
CA SER A 31 -0.39 16.60 -13.65
C SER A 31 -1.10 16.02 -12.43
N ALA A 32 -0.43 15.17 -11.63
CA ALA A 32 -1.02 14.58 -10.45
C ALA A 32 -1.24 15.63 -9.34
N PRO A 33 -2.31 15.51 -8.53
CA PRO A 33 -2.55 16.42 -7.42
C PRO A 33 -1.52 16.27 -6.31
N ASN A 34 -1.40 17.28 -5.45
CA ASN A 34 -0.56 17.25 -4.27
C ASN A 34 -1.13 16.29 -3.20
N PHE A 35 -0.27 15.81 -2.31
CA PHE A 35 -0.69 14.94 -1.22
C PHE A 35 -1.82 15.52 -0.35
N PRO A 36 -1.77 16.78 0.12
CA PRO A 36 -2.87 17.35 0.91
C PRO A 36 -4.23 17.29 0.21
N ASP A 37 -4.27 17.57 -1.09
CA ASP A 37 -5.51 17.57 -1.88
C ASP A 37 -6.07 16.15 -2.03
N VAL A 38 -5.20 15.17 -2.26
CA VAL A 38 -5.58 13.75 -2.32
C VAL A 38 -6.03 13.27 -0.95
N TRP A 39 -5.27 13.61 0.10
CA TRP A 39 -5.57 13.14 1.45
C TRP A 39 -6.89 13.70 1.99
N ALA A 40 -7.24 14.93 1.63
CA ALA A 40 -8.53 15.51 1.98
C ALA A 40 -9.73 14.70 1.43
N LYS A 41 -9.54 14.00 0.31
CA LYS A 41 -10.56 13.10 -0.27
C LYS A 41 -10.52 11.70 0.33
N VAL A 42 -9.34 11.20 0.68
CA VAL A 42 -9.13 9.83 1.16
C VAL A 42 -9.43 9.70 2.65
N SER A 43 -9.03 10.67 3.47
CA SER A 43 -9.18 10.59 4.92
C SER A 43 -10.61 10.38 5.41
N PRO A 44 -11.66 11.00 4.83
CA PRO A 44 -13.03 10.70 5.22
C PRO A 44 -13.47 9.26 4.94
N LEU A 45 -12.88 8.62 3.92
CA LEU A 45 -13.15 7.22 3.58
C LEU A 45 -12.48 6.25 4.54
N ILE A 46 -11.35 6.63 5.11
CA ILE A 46 -10.65 5.85 6.13
C ILE A 46 -11.39 5.96 7.46
N GLY A 47 -11.75 7.18 7.87
CA GLY A 47 -12.36 7.41 9.20
C GLY A 47 -11.50 6.80 10.31
N ASP A 48 -12.11 5.97 11.14
CA ASP A 48 -11.47 5.24 12.23
C ASP A 48 -11.02 3.82 11.87
N LEU A 49 -11.10 3.45 10.57
CA LEU A 49 -10.71 2.13 10.12
C LEU A 49 -9.18 1.95 10.12
N PRO A 50 -8.69 0.75 10.45
CA PRO A 50 -7.27 0.46 10.33
C PRO A 50 -6.84 0.37 8.86
N LEU A 51 -5.59 0.71 8.62
CA LEU A 51 -4.94 0.51 7.33
C LEU A 51 -4.30 -0.88 7.27
N VAL A 52 -4.29 -1.46 6.10
CA VAL A 52 -3.69 -2.78 5.86
C VAL A 52 -2.66 -2.67 4.75
N ALA A 53 -1.47 -3.19 4.99
CA ALA A 53 -0.41 -3.23 4.00
C ALA A 53 0.41 -4.51 4.10
N HIS A 54 1.08 -4.87 3.00
CA HIS A 54 2.00 -6.00 2.97
C HIS A 54 3.42 -5.49 3.25
N ASN A 55 3.95 -5.77 4.43
CA ASN A 55 5.12 -5.11 5.02
C ASN A 55 4.82 -3.68 5.53
N SER A 56 3.76 -3.56 6.31
CA SER A 56 3.13 -2.30 6.72
C SER A 56 4.05 -1.27 7.36
N SER A 57 5.17 -1.68 7.97
CA SER A 57 6.14 -0.75 8.55
C SER A 57 6.76 0.19 7.51
N PHE A 58 6.92 -0.30 6.27
CA PHE A 58 7.40 0.53 5.17
C PHE A 58 6.34 1.57 4.78
N ASP A 59 5.11 1.15 4.52
CA ASP A 59 4.00 2.03 4.14
C ASP A 59 3.71 3.07 5.22
N GLU A 60 3.71 2.66 6.48
CA GLU A 60 3.53 3.56 7.62
C GLU A 60 4.63 4.60 7.69
N SER A 61 5.90 4.22 7.50
CA SER A 61 7.02 5.16 7.51
C SER A 61 6.95 6.16 6.37
N CYS A 62 6.57 5.72 5.18
CA CYS A 62 6.37 6.59 4.02
C CYS A 62 5.22 7.59 4.28
N LEU A 63 4.10 7.12 4.82
CA LEU A 63 2.96 7.96 5.14
C LEU A 63 3.32 9.03 6.18
N LYS A 64 3.99 8.64 7.27
CA LYS A 64 4.49 9.58 8.29
C LYS A 64 5.44 10.62 7.70
N ALA A 65 6.36 10.20 6.83
CA ALA A 65 7.32 11.09 6.18
C ALA A 65 6.61 12.14 5.30
N VAL A 66 5.59 11.75 4.55
CA VAL A 66 4.80 12.66 3.72
C VAL A 66 4.01 13.65 4.58
N PHE A 67 3.34 13.18 5.63
CA PHE A 67 2.68 14.09 6.59
C PHE A 67 3.64 15.11 7.17
N HIS A 68 4.83 14.67 7.57
CA HIS A 68 5.87 15.56 8.09
C HIS A 68 6.33 16.58 7.05
N ALA A 69 6.56 16.15 5.81
CA ALA A 69 7.02 17.02 4.72
C ALA A 69 6.04 18.16 4.42
N TYR A 70 4.74 17.91 4.58
CA TYR A 70 3.69 18.94 4.41
C TYR A 70 3.27 19.64 5.70
N GLY A 71 3.96 19.41 6.82
CA GLY A 71 3.61 20.00 8.10
C GLY A 71 2.21 19.61 8.61
N MET A 72 1.70 18.47 8.19
CA MET A 72 0.38 17.96 8.56
C MET A 72 0.48 17.07 9.80
N PRO A 73 -0.46 17.18 10.77
CA PRO A 73 -0.48 16.29 11.93
C PRO A 73 -0.84 14.87 11.49
N TYR A 74 -0.03 13.89 11.89
CA TYR A 74 -0.27 12.48 11.59
C TYR A 74 -1.30 11.88 12.56
N PRO A 75 -2.41 11.29 12.05
CA PRO A 75 -3.53 10.83 12.89
C PRO A 75 -3.28 9.52 13.66
N ASN A 76 -2.06 8.99 13.67
CA ASN A 76 -1.71 7.72 14.32
C ASN A 76 -2.57 6.54 13.88
N TYR A 77 -2.68 6.34 12.57
CA TYR A 77 -3.42 5.21 12.02
C TYR A 77 -2.92 3.87 12.55
N ALA A 78 -3.85 2.99 12.88
CA ALA A 78 -3.54 1.60 13.16
C ALA A 78 -3.21 0.86 11.86
N PHE A 79 -2.12 0.08 11.85
CA PHE A 79 -1.72 -0.72 10.69
C PHE A 79 -1.74 -2.21 11.01
N TYR A 80 -2.33 -3.00 10.09
CA TYR A 80 -2.19 -4.45 10.06
C TYR A 80 -1.27 -4.87 8.92
N CYS A 81 -0.41 -5.85 9.20
CA CYS A 81 0.58 -6.34 8.26
C CYS A 81 0.21 -7.74 7.76
N THR A 82 -0.20 -7.83 6.49
CA THR A 82 -0.51 -9.12 5.86
C THR A 82 0.71 -10.03 5.68
N CYS A 83 1.91 -9.45 5.51
CA CYS A 83 3.16 -10.21 5.46
C CYS A 83 3.46 -10.89 6.80
N ARG A 84 3.31 -10.18 7.90
CA ARG A 84 3.50 -10.75 9.25
C ARG A 84 2.44 -11.81 9.55
N ALA A 85 1.18 -11.51 9.23
CA ALA A 85 0.09 -12.46 9.40
C ALA A 85 0.31 -13.74 8.59
N SER A 86 0.75 -13.63 7.34
CA SER A 86 1.03 -14.80 6.51
C SER A 86 2.16 -15.66 7.08
N ARG A 87 3.22 -15.05 7.61
CA ARG A 87 4.29 -15.80 8.30
C ARG A 87 3.79 -16.57 9.52
N THR A 88 2.93 -15.94 10.31
CA THR A 88 2.37 -16.57 11.51
C THR A 88 1.39 -17.70 11.18
N ILE A 89 0.51 -17.49 10.21
CA ILE A 89 -0.62 -18.40 9.93
C ILE A 89 -0.21 -19.49 8.94
N LEU A 90 0.55 -19.15 7.90
CA LEU A 90 0.94 -20.09 6.85
C LEU A 90 2.32 -20.71 7.08
N GLY A 91 3.22 -20.04 7.80
CA GLY A 91 4.53 -20.57 8.15
C GLY A 91 5.27 -21.15 6.94
N ASN A 92 5.73 -22.38 7.07
CA ASN A 92 6.51 -23.09 6.04
C ASN A 92 5.65 -23.63 4.87
N LYS A 93 4.35 -23.34 4.80
CA LYS A 93 3.50 -23.76 3.67
C LYS A 93 3.84 -23.04 2.38
N LEU A 94 4.53 -21.90 2.48
CA LEU A 94 4.95 -21.08 1.35
C LEU A 94 6.47 -21.02 1.25
N PRO A 95 7.03 -20.96 0.02
CA PRO A 95 8.47 -20.80 -0.18
C PRO A 95 9.01 -19.45 0.27
N ASN A 96 8.16 -18.43 0.27
CA ASN A 96 8.41 -17.07 0.78
C ASN A 96 7.09 -16.39 1.11
N HIS A 97 7.15 -15.21 1.73
CA HIS A 97 5.98 -14.41 2.08
C HIS A 97 5.94 -13.07 1.35
N GLN A 98 6.39 -13.07 0.10
CA GLN A 98 6.23 -11.93 -0.80
C GLN A 98 4.75 -11.75 -1.18
N LEU A 99 4.35 -10.52 -1.50
CA LEU A 99 2.97 -10.18 -1.83
C LEU A 99 2.39 -11.12 -2.90
N GLN A 100 3.12 -11.33 -4.01
CA GLN A 100 2.69 -12.17 -5.11
C GLN A 100 2.47 -13.64 -4.68
N THR A 101 3.38 -14.19 -3.89
CA THR A 101 3.30 -15.58 -3.41
C THR A 101 2.09 -15.79 -2.49
N VAL A 102 1.89 -14.86 -1.55
CA VAL A 102 0.75 -14.93 -0.61
C VAL A 102 -0.57 -14.67 -1.32
N ALA A 103 -0.61 -13.72 -2.25
CA ALA A 103 -1.80 -13.44 -3.06
C ALA A 103 -2.23 -14.66 -3.88
N GLN A 104 -1.29 -15.31 -4.55
CA GLN A 104 -1.53 -16.51 -5.33
C GLN A 104 -2.08 -17.66 -4.45
N TYR A 105 -1.50 -17.86 -3.26
CA TYR A 105 -2.02 -18.83 -2.30
C TYR A 105 -3.47 -18.51 -1.88
N CYS A 106 -3.80 -17.24 -1.78
CA CYS A 106 -5.16 -16.77 -1.50
C CYS A 106 -6.10 -16.84 -2.71
N GLY A 107 -5.63 -17.28 -3.88
CA GLY A 107 -6.42 -17.40 -5.10
C GLY A 107 -6.54 -16.10 -5.90
N TYR A 108 -5.67 -15.12 -5.63
CA TYR A 108 -5.57 -13.87 -6.38
C TYR A 108 -4.32 -13.86 -7.25
N ASN A 109 -4.50 -13.75 -8.58
CA ASN A 109 -3.39 -13.66 -9.52
C ASN A 109 -2.96 -12.21 -9.67
N LEU A 110 -1.76 -11.88 -9.16
CA LEU A 110 -1.18 -10.54 -9.26
C LEU A 110 -0.37 -10.44 -10.54
N GLU A 111 -1.01 -9.95 -11.62
CA GLU A 111 -0.39 -9.86 -12.95
C GLU A 111 0.54 -8.64 -13.09
N ASN A 112 0.20 -7.52 -12.45
CA ASN A 112 0.92 -6.25 -12.54
C ASN A 112 1.59 -5.90 -11.20
N HIS A 113 2.52 -6.73 -10.76
CA HIS A 113 3.29 -6.47 -9.55
C HIS A 113 4.06 -5.13 -9.67
N HIS A 114 4.14 -4.38 -8.57
CA HIS A 114 4.62 -2.99 -8.47
C HIS A 114 3.71 -1.92 -9.07
N HIS A 115 2.50 -2.27 -9.50
CA HIS A 115 1.46 -1.30 -9.78
C HIS A 115 0.64 -1.06 -8.50
N ALA A 116 0.62 0.16 -7.98
CA ALA A 116 0.08 0.47 -6.65
C ALA A 116 -1.35 -0.03 -6.41
N LEU A 117 -2.24 0.11 -7.40
CA LEU A 117 -3.62 -0.40 -7.29
C LEU A 117 -3.67 -1.93 -7.24
N ALA A 118 -2.92 -2.61 -8.11
CA ALA A 118 -2.87 -4.07 -8.14
C ALA A 118 -2.30 -4.65 -6.84
N ASP A 119 -1.25 -4.04 -6.30
CA ASP A 119 -0.64 -4.44 -5.03
C ASP A 119 -1.61 -4.19 -3.85
N ALA A 120 -2.36 -3.09 -3.86
CA ALA A 120 -3.37 -2.79 -2.86
C ALA A 120 -4.55 -3.78 -2.91
N GLU A 121 -5.03 -4.14 -4.10
CA GLU A 121 -6.07 -5.16 -4.28
C GLU A 121 -5.62 -6.54 -3.81
N ALA A 122 -4.39 -6.94 -4.16
CA ALA A 122 -3.80 -8.20 -3.69
C ALA A 122 -3.72 -8.21 -2.15
N CYS A 123 -3.26 -7.11 -1.54
CA CYS A 123 -3.20 -6.98 -0.10
C CYS A 123 -4.58 -7.09 0.56
N ALA A 124 -5.62 -6.48 -0.03
CA ALA A 124 -7.00 -6.57 0.44
C ALA A 124 -7.52 -8.01 0.38
N GLN A 125 -7.26 -8.74 -0.71
CA GLN A 125 -7.66 -10.15 -0.84
C GLN A 125 -6.96 -11.05 0.20
N ILE A 126 -5.69 -10.80 0.46
CA ILE A 126 -4.95 -11.50 1.52
C ILE A 126 -5.57 -11.20 2.89
N ALA A 127 -5.85 -9.93 3.18
CA ALA A 127 -6.44 -9.52 4.45
C ALA A 127 -7.79 -10.20 4.71
N ILE A 128 -8.67 -10.22 3.71
CA ILE A 128 -9.98 -10.89 3.80
C ILE A 128 -9.82 -12.38 4.14
N LYS A 129 -8.87 -13.05 3.49
CA LYS A 129 -8.68 -14.50 3.68
C LYS A 129 -7.91 -14.89 4.93
N ILE A 130 -6.87 -14.14 5.28
CA ILE A 130 -5.96 -14.50 6.37
C ILE A 130 -6.36 -13.83 7.67
N LEU A 131 -6.79 -12.57 7.64
CA LEU A 131 -7.15 -11.81 8.83
C LEU A 131 -8.65 -11.95 9.17
N ASN A 132 -9.43 -12.67 8.37
CA ASN A 132 -10.89 -12.83 8.55
C ASN A 132 -11.62 -11.49 8.70
N PHE A 133 -11.18 -10.45 7.99
CA PHE A 133 -11.94 -9.24 7.88
C PHE A 133 -13.20 -9.54 7.05
N ASN A 134 -14.35 -9.57 7.71
CA ASN A 134 -15.65 -9.55 7.03
C ASN A 134 -15.88 -8.10 6.60
N LEU A 135 -15.67 -7.84 5.32
CA LEU A 135 -16.03 -6.58 4.69
C LEU A 135 -17.51 -6.62 4.27
#